data_1ec8025ffe230b500d9a2b711a051261
#
_entry.id   1ec8025ffe230b500d9a2b711a051261
#
_cell.length_a   1.000
_cell.length_b   1.000
_cell.length_c   1.000
_cell.angle_alpha   90.00
_cell.angle_beta   90.00
_cell.angle_gamma   90.00
#
_symmetry.space_group_name_H-M   'P 1'
#
loop_
_entity.id
_entity.type
_entity.pdbx_description
1 polymer ?
#
loop_
_entity_poly.entity_id
_entity_poly.type
_entity_poly.pdbx_seq_one_letter_code
_entity_poly.pdbx_strand_id
1 'polypeptide(L)'
;MSAEPLVLVPGLVCDDAVWQPQVAALASHRPVQVARHGEADTLGRMAEQVLALAPPRFALAGHSMGGRVALEVLAQAPERVTRLALLDTGHDGLPAGEAGERERAGRLRLLDIARGQGMRAMGADWVRGMVHPRRLDDAPLIGAILDMIERSTPVIFAAQIRALLARPDRSALLARVAVPTLVLCGHEDGWSPIERHRVMAGMVPGSVLVDIPDCGHMCTMEQPAAISAALDAWLRDAPQPHRVN
;
A
#
# COMPACT_ATOMS: atom_id res chain seq x y z
N MET A 1 -21.89 -4.87 -19.73
CA MET A 1 -21.25 -3.73 -19.03
C MET A 1 -19.77 -4.07 -18.90
N SER A 2 -18.85 -3.17 -19.25
CA SER A 2 -17.41 -3.41 -19.05
C SER A 2 -17.11 -3.58 -17.56
N ALA A 3 -16.21 -4.52 -17.23
CA ALA A 3 -15.81 -4.72 -15.84
C ALA A 3 -15.16 -3.44 -15.28
N GLU A 4 -15.37 -3.19 -13.99
CA GLU A 4 -14.86 -2.01 -13.28
C GLU A 4 -13.34 -1.96 -13.33
N PRO A 5 -12.72 -0.85 -13.75
CA PRO A 5 -11.27 -0.70 -13.77
C PRO A 5 -10.67 -0.73 -12.36
N LEU A 6 -9.48 -1.30 -12.23
CA LEU A 6 -8.71 -1.36 -10.98
C LEU A 6 -7.42 -0.56 -11.12
N VAL A 7 -7.17 0.33 -10.15
CA VAL A 7 -5.90 1.03 -10.00
C VAL A 7 -5.17 0.50 -8.77
N LEU A 8 -3.95 0.03 -8.96
CA LEU A 8 -3.05 -0.52 -7.95
C LEU A 8 -1.96 0.51 -7.62
N VAL A 9 -1.77 0.79 -6.35
CA VAL A 9 -0.83 1.82 -5.88
C VAL A 9 0.30 1.16 -5.08
N PRO A 10 1.55 1.20 -5.59
CA PRO A 10 2.69 0.58 -4.95
C PRO A 10 3.14 1.27 -3.67
N GLY A 11 3.87 0.52 -2.83
CA GLY A 11 4.55 1.02 -1.64
C GLY A 11 5.81 1.84 -1.92
N LEU A 12 6.51 2.19 -0.84
CA LEU A 12 7.78 2.92 -0.85
C LEU A 12 8.84 2.15 -1.67
N VAL A 13 9.44 2.82 -2.66
CA VAL A 13 10.44 2.28 -3.63
C VAL A 13 10.00 1.01 -4.36
N CYS A 14 8.71 0.69 -4.34
CA CYS A 14 8.13 -0.38 -5.13
C CYS A 14 7.74 0.12 -6.53
N ASP A 15 7.84 -0.77 -7.50
CA ASP A 15 7.36 -0.58 -8.87
C ASP A 15 6.25 -1.60 -9.21
N ASP A 16 6.00 -1.80 -10.50
CA ASP A 16 4.96 -2.72 -10.98
C ASP A 16 5.16 -4.17 -10.48
N ALA A 17 6.39 -4.55 -10.12
CA ALA A 17 6.70 -5.91 -9.67
C ALA A 17 5.97 -6.29 -8.38
N VAL A 18 5.72 -5.33 -7.47
CA VAL A 18 4.99 -5.60 -6.22
C VAL A 18 3.55 -6.08 -6.46
N TRP A 19 2.97 -5.72 -7.61
CA TRP A 19 1.62 -6.06 -8.00
C TRP A 19 1.53 -7.08 -9.14
N GLN A 20 2.67 -7.55 -9.67
CA GLN A 20 2.70 -8.44 -10.84
C GLN A 20 1.80 -9.68 -10.70
N PRO A 21 1.80 -10.42 -9.57
CA PRO A 21 0.91 -11.57 -9.42
C PRO A 21 -0.57 -11.21 -9.48
N GLN A 22 -0.97 -10.07 -8.88
CA GLN A 22 -2.35 -9.61 -8.87
C GLN A 22 -2.78 -9.10 -10.25
N VAL A 23 -1.89 -8.42 -10.97
CA VAL A 23 -2.12 -8.04 -12.38
C VAL A 23 -2.34 -9.28 -13.22
N ALA A 24 -1.49 -10.30 -13.11
CA ALA A 24 -1.63 -11.55 -13.85
C ALA A 24 -2.96 -12.27 -13.56
N ALA A 25 -3.41 -12.25 -12.30
CA ALA A 25 -4.66 -12.90 -11.89
C ALA A 25 -5.93 -12.14 -12.33
N LEU A 26 -5.88 -10.80 -12.38
CA LEU A 26 -7.09 -9.97 -12.52
C LEU A 26 -7.23 -9.32 -13.90
N ALA A 27 -6.15 -9.12 -14.67
CA ALA A 27 -6.20 -8.37 -15.93
C ALA A 27 -6.98 -9.08 -17.07
N SER A 28 -7.19 -10.39 -16.96
CA SER A 28 -8.03 -11.12 -17.90
C SER A 28 -9.53 -10.77 -17.80
N HIS A 29 -9.96 -10.20 -16.66
CA HIS A 29 -11.35 -9.94 -16.35
C HIS A 29 -11.70 -8.46 -16.24
N ARG A 30 -10.69 -7.57 -16.15
CA ARG A 30 -10.86 -6.12 -15.99
C ARG A 30 -9.63 -5.33 -16.42
N PRO A 31 -9.76 -4.05 -16.78
CA PRO A 31 -8.62 -3.15 -16.92
C PRO A 31 -7.91 -2.99 -15.59
N VAL A 32 -6.60 -3.23 -15.56
CA VAL A 32 -5.76 -3.04 -14.37
C VAL A 32 -4.62 -2.09 -14.73
N GLN A 33 -4.40 -1.08 -13.90
CA GLN A 33 -3.32 -0.09 -14.03
C GLN A 33 -2.52 -0.04 -12.74
N VAL A 34 -1.20 0.07 -12.84
CA VAL A 34 -0.31 0.27 -11.69
C VAL A 34 0.21 1.71 -11.73
N ALA A 35 0.02 2.44 -10.64
CA ALA A 35 0.48 3.82 -10.52
C ALA A 35 1.99 3.88 -10.31
N ARG A 36 2.61 5.01 -10.69
CA ARG A 36 4.02 5.29 -10.46
C ARG A 36 4.16 6.67 -9.83
N HIS A 37 4.98 6.78 -8.79
CA HIS A 37 5.10 8.02 -8.01
C HIS A 37 6.35 8.83 -8.34
N GLY A 38 7.41 8.18 -8.90
CA GLY A 38 8.67 8.84 -9.21
C GLY A 38 9.21 9.65 -8.03
N GLU A 39 9.58 10.90 -8.30
CA GLU A 39 10.14 11.83 -7.33
C GLU A 39 9.09 12.69 -6.60
N ALA A 40 7.80 12.32 -6.64
CA ALA A 40 6.79 13.03 -5.86
C ALA A 40 7.12 12.94 -4.37
N ASP A 41 7.17 14.08 -3.71
CA ASP A 41 7.65 14.22 -2.32
C ASP A 41 6.54 14.53 -1.31
N THR A 42 5.29 14.45 -1.76
CA THR A 42 4.11 14.50 -0.90
C THR A 42 3.10 13.44 -1.33
N LEU A 43 2.35 12.87 -0.37
CA LEU A 43 1.29 11.91 -0.68
C LEU A 43 0.18 12.54 -1.54
N GLY A 44 -0.08 13.86 -1.36
CA GLY A 44 -1.04 14.61 -2.17
C GLY A 44 -0.65 14.64 -3.65
N ARG A 45 0.62 14.92 -3.98
CA ARG A 45 1.13 14.88 -5.36
C ARG A 45 1.09 13.48 -5.96
N MET A 46 1.39 12.46 -5.16
CA MET A 46 1.25 11.07 -5.60
C MET A 46 -0.21 10.74 -5.93
N ALA A 47 -1.16 11.24 -5.14
CA ALA A 47 -2.59 11.09 -5.41
C ALA A 47 -3.02 11.81 -6.70
N GLU A 48 -2.52 13.01 -6.96
CA GLU A 48 -2.75 13.72 -8.23
C GLU A 48 -2.26 12.91 -9.44
N GLN A 49 -1.10 12.25 -9.33
CA GLN A 49 -0.58 11.37 -10.39
C GLN A 49 -1.50 10.14 -10.60
N VAL A 50 -2.00 9.53 -9.51
CA VAL A 50 -2.99 8.45 -9.60
C VAL A 50 -4.26 8.93 -10.29
N LEU A 51 -4.79 10.10 -9.92
CA LEU A 51 -6.00 10.68 -10.52
C LEU A 51 -5.82 11.05 -11.99
N ALA A 52 -4.63 11.47 -12.39
CA ALA A 52 -4.30 11.76 -13.79
C ALA A 52 -4.24 10.48 -14.66
N LEU A 53 -3.77 9.38 -14.09
CA LEU A 53 -3.68 8.07 -14.75
C LEU A 53 -5.06 7.38 -14.83
N ALA A 54 -5.84 7.46 -13.74
CA ALA A 54 -7.03 6.66 -13.52
C ALA A 54 -8.19 7.07 -14.44
N PRO A 55 -9.06 6.12 -14.86
CA PRO A 55 -10.31 6.43 -15.55
C PRO A 55 -11.26 7.25 -14.64
N PRO A 56 -12.38 7.78 -15.17
CA PRO A 56 -13.28 8.63 -14.38
C PRO A 56 -13.80 7.99 -13.09
N ARG A 57 -14.04 6.69 -13.08
CA ARG A 57 -14.45 5.89 -11.90
C ARG A 57 -13.67 4.59 -11.87
N PHE A 58 -13.18 4.19 -10.71
CA PHE A 58 -12.30 3.02 -10.56
C PHE A 58 -12.33 2.45 -9.14
N ALA A 59 -12.06 1.16 -9.03
CA ALA A 59 -11.65 0.52 -7.78
C ALA A 59 -10.19 0.85 -7.50
N LEU A 60 -9.84 1.11 -6.24
CA LEU A 60 -8.52 1.57 -5.82
C LEU A 60 -7.95 0.65 -4.74
N ALA A 61 -6.78 0.06 -4.98
CA ALA A 61 -6.07 -0.75 -3.99
C ALA A 61 -4.67 -0.21 -3.76
N GLY A 62 -4.29 0.03 -2.51
CA GLY A 62 -2.98 0.56 -2.15
C GLY A 62 -2.26 -0.31 -1.12
N HIS A 63 -0.99 -0.62 -1.40
CA HIS A 63 -0.10 -1.35 -0.52
C HIS A 63 0.87 -0.42 0.19
N SER A 64 0.99 -0.52 1.51
CA SER A 64 1.96 0.23 2.33
C SER A 64 1.82 1.75 2.13
N MET A 65 2.85 2.46 1.67
CA MET A 65 2.75 3.88 1.28
C MET A 65 1.61 4.10 0.28
N GLY A 66 1.39 3.17 -0.64
CA GLY A 66 0.30 3.23 -1.62
C GLY A 66 -1.08 3.25 -0.99
N GLY A 67 -1.29 2.62 0.16
CA GLY A 67 -2.54 2.71 0.92
C GLY A 67 -2.76 4.12 1.48
N ARG A 68 -1.70 4.79 1.95
CA ARG A 68 -1.77 6.20 2.36
C ARG A 68 -2.05 7.13 1.17
N VAL A 69 -1.45 6.85 0.00
CA VAL A 69 -1.78 7.56 -1.24
C VAL A 69 -3.24 7.34 -1.64
N ALA A 70 -3.76 6.13 -1.47
CA ALA A 70 -5.17 5.83 -1.75
C ALA A 70 -6.12 6.65 -0.86
N LEU A 71 -5.77 6.89 0.40
CA LEU A 71 -6.51 7.80 1.28
C LEU A 71 -6.46 9.26 0.80
N GLU A 72 -5.32 9.71 0.24
CA GLU A 72 -5.23 11.04 -0.38
C GLU A 72 -6.08 11.15 -1.65
N VAL A 73 -6.10 10.10 -2.49
CA VAL A 73 -6.99 10.04 -3.66
C VAL A 73 -8.45 10.15 -3.25
N LEU A 74 -8.85 9.40 -2.23
CA LEU A 74 -10.21 9.47 -1.69
C LEU A 74 -10.54 10.85 -1.09
N ALA A 75 -9.57 11.52 -0.48
CA ALA A 75 -9.75 12.85 0.07
C ALA A 75 -9.92 13.93 -1.02
N GLN A 76 -9.25 13.76 -2.17
CA GLN A 76 -9.27 14.72 -3.28
C GLN A 76 -10.45 14.51 -4.25
N ALA A 77 -10.85 13.26 -4.50
CA ALA A 77 -11.86 12.91 -5.49
C ALA A 77 -12.68 11.68 -5.04
N PRO A 78 -13.44 11.78 -3.93
CA PRO A 78 -14.19 10.64 -3.37
C PRO A 78 -15.21 10.05 -4.36
N GLU A 79 -15.78 10.87 -5.24
CA GLU A 79 -16.77 10.46 -6.25
C GLU A 79 -16.21 9.56 -7.35
N ARG A 80 -14.88 9.55 -7.52
CA ARG A 80 -14.20 8.72 -8.52
C ARG A 80 -13.87 7.31 -8.01
N VAL A 81 -13.72 7.15 -6.69
CA VAL A 81 -13.40 5.87 -6.05
C VAL A 81 -14.67 5.09 -5.81
N THR A 82 -14.80 3.92 -6.41
CA THR A 82 -15.98 3.06 -6.31
C THR A 82 -15.82 1.97 -5.27
N ARG A 83 -14.56 1.58 -4.96
CA ARG A 83 -14.16 0.60 -3.95
C ARG A 83 -12.78 0.96 -3.44
N LEU A 84 -12.47 0.65 -2.19
CA LEU A 84 -11.18 0.90 -1.56
C LEU A 84 -10.59 -0.37 -0.96
N ALA A 85 -9.32 -0.66 -1.24
CA ALA A 85 -8.57 -1.72 -0.56
C ALA A 85 -7.27 -1.15 0.03
N LEU A 86 -7.05 -1.38 1.32
CA LEU A 86 -5.92 -0.89 2.11
C LEU A 86 -5.12 -2.09 2.62
N LEU A 87 -3.93 -2.30 2.06
CA LEU A 87 -3.07 -3.47 2.34
C LEU A 87 -1.79 -3.03 3.08
N ASP A 88 -1.47 -3.68 4.19
CA ASP A 88 -0.24 -3.47 4.99
C ASP A 88 0.09 -1.98 5.22
N THR A 89 -0.88 -1.17 5.60
CA THR A 89 -0.77 0.28 5.63
C THR A 89 -1.24 0.90 6.95
N GLY A 90 -1.35 2.21 6.99
CA GLY A 90 -1.87 2.98 8.12
C GLY A 90 -2.53 4.27 7.65
N HIS A 91 -3.23 4.91 8.57
CA HIS A 91 -4.03 6.12 8.33
C HIS A 91 -3.55 7.34 9.12
N ASP A 92 -2.79 7.07 10.19
CA ASP A 92 -2.30 8.05 11.16
C ASP A 92 -1.16 8.91 10.62
N GLY A 93 -1.00 10.11 11.17
CA GLY A 93 0.15 10.98 10.93
C GLY A 93 1.45 10.42 11.55
N LEU A 94 2.54 11.16 11.40
CA LEU A 94 3.77 10.84 12.11
C LEU A 94 3.52 11.01 13.62
N PRO A 95 3.82 10.01 14.46
CA PRO A 95 3.63 10.14 15.90
C PRO A 95 4.42 11.33 16.47
N ALA A 96 3.90 11.95 17.51
CA ALA A 96 4.62 12.99 18.24
C ALA A 96 5.68 12.40 19.18
N GLY A 97 6.65 13.20 19.56
CA GLY A 97 7.70 12.85 20.53
C GLY A 97 8.64 11.75 20.05
N GLU A 98 9.16 10.96 20.99
CA GLU A 98 10.21 9.97 20.72
C GLU A 98 9.85 8.91 19.67
N ALA A 99 8.58 8.53 19.55
CA ALA A 99 8.17 7.54 18.55
C ALA A 99 8.35 8.07 17.12
N GLY A 100 7.96 9.33 16.88
CA GLY A 100 8.17 9.98 15.59
C GLY A 100 9.64 10.22 15.29
N GLU A 101 10.43 10.61 16.30
CA GLU A 101 11.87 10.79 16.12
C GLU A 101 12.57 9.45 15.81
N ARG A 102 12.18 8.36 16.45
CA ARG A 102 12.70 7.02 16.11
C ARG A 102 12.36 6.63 14.69
N GLU A 103 11.12 6.85 14.23
CA GLU A 103 10.73 6.58 12.85
C GLU A 103 11.56 7.41 11.87
N ARG A 104 11.68 8.71 12.13
CA ARG A 104 12.50 9.64 11.31
C ARG A 104 13.96 9.16 11.22
N ALA A 105 14.58 8.87 12.36
CA ALA A 105 15.97 8.41 12.42
C ALA A 105 16.17 7.10 11.66
N GLY A 106 15.26 6.14 11.80
CA GLY A 106 15.30 4.87 11.07
C GLY A 106 15.23 5.06 9.55
N ARG A 107 14.34 5.94 9.07
CA ARG A 107 14.21 6.24 7.64
C ARG A 107 15.45 6.96 7.09
N LEU A 108 16.01 7.91 7.84
CA LEU A 108 17.22 8.64 7.42
C LEU A 108 18.43 7.70 7.39
N ARG A 109 18.58 6.78 8.36
CA ARG A 109 19.63 5.75 8.34
C ARG A 109 19.58 4.90 7.07
N LEU A 110 18.40 4.45 6.68
CA LEU A 110 18.23 3.70 5.42
C LEU A 110 18.60 4.56 4.20
N LEU A 111 18.25 5.84 4.20
CA LEU A 111 18.62 6.76 3.12
C LEU A 111 20.13 6.94 3.02
N ASP A 112 20.84 7.00 4.14
CA ASP A 112 22.30 7.10 4.17
C ASP A 112 22.95 5.82 3.61
N ILE A 113 22.41 4.63 3.90
CA ILE A 113 22.84 3.38 3.27
C ILE A 113 22.61 3.44 1.75
N ALA A 114 21.41 3.87 1.32
CA ALA A 114 21.09 3.97 -0.10
C ALA A 114 22.05 4.91 -0.86
N ARG A 115 22.44 6.03 -0.24
CA ARG A 115 23.37 7.02 -0.81
C ARG A 115 24.81 6.53 -0.84
N GLY A 116 25.26 5.85 0.21
CA GLY A 116 26.65 5.41 0.35
C GLY A 116 26.96 4.06 -0.28
N GLN A 117 25.98 3.15 -0.30
CA GLN A 117 26.16 1.75 -0.70
C GLN A 117 25.20 1.29 -1.80
N GLY A 118 24.25 2.13 -2.21
CA GLY A 118 23.27 1.85 -3.25
C GLY A 118 21.94 1.26 -2.72
N MET A 119 20.96 1.26 -3.60
CA MET A 119 19.58 0.84 -3.27
C MET A 119 19.49 -0.65 -2.87
N ARG A 120 20.27 -1.51 -3.52
CA ARG A 120 20.27 -2.95 -3.21
C ARG A 120 20.81 -3.24 -1.79
N ALA A 121 21.85 -2.54 -1.36
CA ALA A 121 22.41 -2.67 -0.02
C ALA A 121 21.40 -2.17 1.04
N MET A 122 20.73 -1.04 0.77
CA MET A 122 19.64 -0.55 1.60
C MET A 122 18.49 -1.57 1.68
N GLY A 123 18.09 -2.13 0.54
CA GLY A 123 17.06 -3.15 0.47
C GLY A 123 17.40 -4.41 1.28
N ALA A 124 18.65 -4.86 1.25
CA ALA A 124 19.11 -6.02 2.01
C ALA A 124 19.07 -5.81 3.54
N ASP A 125 19.30 -4.59 4.01
CA ASP A 125 19.09 -4.23 5.41
C ASP A 125 17.58 -4.15 5.75
N TRP A 126 16.80 -3.58 4.86
CA TRP A 126 15.39 -3.30 5.08
C TRP A 126 14.48 -4.53 5.01
N VAL A 127 14.74 -5.46 4.06
CA VAL A 127 13.90 -6.64 3.81
C VAL A 127 13.76 -7.55 5.03
N ARG A 128 14.73 -7.54 5.94
CA ARG A 128 14.75 -8.36 7.17
C ARG A 128 13.56 -8.08 8.09
N GLY A 129 12.99 -6.88 8.06
CA GLY A 129 11.80 -6.50 8.80
C GLY A 129 10.52 -6.45 7.97
N MET A 130 10.61 -6.72 6.67
CA MET A 130 9.48 -6.60 5.74
C MET A 130 8.80 -7.92 5.43
N VAL A 131 9.53 -9.01 5.42
CA VAL A 131 8.98 -10.33 5.11
C VAL A 131 8.80 -11.15 6.39
N HIS A 132 7.92 -12.12 6.32
CA HIS A 132 7.80 -13.11 7.40
C HIS A 132 9.16 -13.76 7.69
N PRO A 133 9.58 -13.96 8.97
CA PRO A 133 10.92 -14.49 9.29
C PRO A 133 11.28 -15.79 8.59
N ARG A 134 10.32 -16.69 8.37
CA ARG A 134 10.52 -17.95 7.64
C ARG A 134 10.80 -17.76 6.14
N ARG A 135 10.54 -16.56 5.60
CA ARG A 135 10.78 -16.23 4.19
C ARG A 135 12.15 -15.61 3.93
N LEU A 136 12.92 -15.32 4.98
CA LEU A 136 14.25 -14.72 4.81
C LEU A 136 15.22 -15.60 4.03
N ASP A 137 15.01 -16.90 4.05
CA ASP A 137 15.82 -17.89 3.28
C ASP A 137 15.18 -18.23 1.92
N ASP A 138 14.06 -17.64 1.55
CA ASP A 138 13.42 -17.78 0.24
C ASP A 138 14.15 -16.92 -0.79
N ALA A 139 15.26 -17.43 -1.33
CA ALA A 139 16.15 -16.70 -2.23
C ALA A 139 15.43 -16.13 -3.47
N PRO A 140 14.47 -16.81 -4.14
CA PRO A 140 13.68 -16.25 -5.22
C PRO A 140 12.85 -15.02 -4.79
N LEU A 141 12.15 -15.10 -3.66
CA LEU A 141 11.35 -13.98 -3.14
C LEU A 141 12.23 -12.80 -2.76
N ILE A 142 13.26 -13.04 -1.96
CA ILE A 142 14.20 -11.99 -1.53
C ILE A 142 14.88 -11.35 -2.74
N GLY A 143 15.33 -12.15 -3.71
CA GLY A 143 15.92 -11.67 -4.96
C GLY A 143 14.97 -10.74 -5.71
N ALA A 144 13.71 -11.14 -5.90
CA ALA A 144 12.71 -10.33 -6.59
C ALA A 144 12.43 -8.99 -5.88
N ILE A 145 12.36 -8.99 -4.54
CA ILE A 145 12.20 -7.77 -3.74
C ILE A 145 13.42 -6.85 -3.91
N LEU A 146 14.63 -7.39 -3.80
CA LEU A 146 15.86 -6.61 -3.93
C LEU A 146 16.04 -6.04 -5.34
N ASP A 147 15.73 -6.81 -6.38
CA ASP A 147 15.76 -6.36 -7.77
C ASP A 147 14.76 -5.23 -8.02
N MET A 148 13.57 -5.30 -7.43
CA MET A 148 12.58 -4.23 -7.47
C MET A 148 13.11 -2.94 -6.81
N ILE A 149 13.66 -3.05 -5.61
CA ILE A 149 14.20 -1.91 -4.85
C ILE A 149 15.40 -1.28 -5.60
N GLU A 150 16.26 -2.09 -6.20
CA GLU A 150 17.44 -1.65 -6.92
C GLU A 150 17.13 -0.81 -8.16
N ARG A 151 15.97 -1.02 -8.80
CA ARG A 151 15.50 -0.20 -9.92
C ARG A 151 15.09 1.23 -9.52
N SER A 152 14.92 1.48 -8.22
CA SER A 152 14.69 2.82 -7.69
C SER A 152 16.02 3.58 -7.50
N THR A 153 15.96 4.85 -7.11
CA THR A 153 17.12 5.70 -6.87
C THR A 153 17.11 6.30 -5.47
N PRO A 154 18.27 6.68 -4.91
CA PRO A 154 18.31 7.41 -3.65
C PRO A 154 17.55 8.76 -3.69
N VAL A 155 17.38 9.36 -4.87
CA VAL A 155 16.61 10.60 -5.05
C VAL A 155 15.13 10.33 -4.89
N ILE A 156 14.60 9.31 -5.57
CA ILE A 156 13.21 8.86 -5.43
C ILE A 156 12.95 8.44 -3.98
N PHE A 157 13.84 7.65 -3.39
CA PHE A 157 13.72 7.21 -2.00
C PHE A 157 13.65 8.40 -1.03
N ALA A 158 14.52 9.40 -1.18
CA ALA A 158 14.51 10.61 -0.37
C ALA A 158 13.19 11.40 -0.49
N ALA A 159 12.66 11.52 -1.71
CA ALA A 159 11.38 12.18 -1.96
C ALA A 159 10.22 11.46 -1.25
N GLN A 160 10.15 10.15 -1.41
CA GLN A 160 9.10 9.33 -0.80
C GLN A 160 9.22 9.27 0.74
N ILE A 161 10.44 9.27 1.31
CA ILE A 161 10.65 9.43 2.77
C ILE A 161 10.08 10.78 3.23
N ARG A 162 10.33 11.88 2.53
CA ARG A 162 9.75 13.20 2.88
C ARG A 162 8.23 13.13 2.90
N ALA A 163 7.62 12.52 1.88
CA ALA A 163 6.17 12.33 1.82
C ALA A 163 5.62 11.57 3.03
N LEU A 164 6.28 10.48 3.43
CA LEU A 164 5.87 9.68 4.59
C LEU A 164 6.08 10.40 5.92
N LEU A 165 7.15 11.16 6.08
CA LEU A 165 7.41 11.93 7.30
C LEU A 165 6.48 13.14 7.47
N ALA A 166 5.91 13.64 6.36
CA ALA A 166 4.94 14.73 6.36
C ALA A 166 3.49 14.24 6.19
N ARG A 167 3.25 12.93 6.30
CA ARG A 167 1.93 12.34 6.09
C ARG A 167 0.87 12.91 7.03
N PRO A 168 -0.30 13.29 6.52
CA PRO A 168 -1.41 13.74 7.35
C PRO A 168 -2.09 12.58 8.08
N ASP A 169 -2.76 12.90 9.17
CA ASP A 169 -3.72 11.99 9.82
C ASP A 169 -5.02 11.95 9.00
N ARG A 170 -5.49 10.74 8.66
CA ARG A 170 -6.71 10.49 7.88
C ARG A 170 -7.80 9.76 8.69
N SER A 171 -7.69 9.71 10.01
CA SER A 171 -8.68 9.08 10.89
C SER A 171 -10.11 9.61 10.63
N ALA A 172 -10.26 10.92 10.55
CA ALA A 172 -11.57 11.54 10.27
C ALA A 172 -12.11 11.22 8.86
N LEU A 173 -11.24 10.90 7.90
CA LEU A 173 -11.66 10.46 6.57
C LEU A 173 -12.20 9.04 6.60
N LEU A 174 -11.57 8.12 7.34
CA LEU A 174 -12.00 6.71 7.44
C LEU A 174 -13.45 6.58 7.90
N ALA A 175 -13.87 7.36 8.88
CA ALA A 175 -15.24 7.35 9.38
C ALA A 175 -16.31 7.79 8.35
N ARG A 176 -15.87 8.43 7.26
CA ARG A 176 -16.73 8.92 6.16
C ARG A 176 -16.63 8.10 4.89
N VAL A 177 -15.82 7.03 4.89
CA VAL A 177 -15.73 6.12 3.75
C VAL A 177 -17.06 5.42 3.57
N ALA A 178 -17.62 5.57 2.36
CA ALA A 178 -18.96 5.07 2.03
C ALA A 178 -18.93 4.02 0.91
N VAL A 179 -17.75 3.60 0.49
CA VAL A 179 -17.58 2.59 -0.56
C VAL A 179 -17.19 1.24 0.03
N PRO A 180 -17.49 0.12 -0.64
CA PRO A 180 -17.04 -1.21 -0.20
C PRO A 180 -15.54 -1.22 0.05
N THR A 181 -15.14 -1.51 1.29
CA THR A 181 -13.75 -1.38 1.72
C THR A 181 -13.20 -2.71 2.22
N LEU A 182 -12.04 -3.10 1.66
CA LEU A 182 -11.20 -4.19 2.14
C LEU A 182 -10.04 -3.60 2.93
N VAL A 183 -9.84 -4.07 4.15
CA VAL A 183 -8.63 -3.84 4.95
C VAL A 183 -7.92 -5.18 5.06
N LEU A 184 -6.66 -5.26 4.64
CA LEU A 184 -5.92 -6.52 4.58
C LEU A 184 -4.53 -6.34 5.18
N CYS A 185 -4.05 -7.33 5.92
CA CYS A 185 -2.75 -7.31 6.55
C CYS A 185 -2.12 -8.70 6.57
N GLY A 186 -0.80 -8.75 6.33
CA GLY A 186 0.00 -9.90 6.74
C GLY A 186 0.02 -9.99 8.26
N HIS A 187 -0.23 -11.17 8.82
CA HIS A 187 -0.34 -11.36 10.27
C HIS A 187 0.94 -10.96 11.01
N GLU A 188 2.08 -11.25 10.42
CA GLU A 188 3.41 -10.96 10.96
C GLU A 188 4.03 -9.66 10.40
N ASP A 189 3.20 -8.74 9.90
CA ASP A 189 3.68 -7.42 9.46
C ASP A 189 4.20 -6.61 10.65
N GLY A 190 5.51 -6.55 10.79
CA GLY A 190 6.17 -5.78 11.86
C GLY A 190 6.17 -4.26 11.64
N TRP A 191 5.84 -3.78 10.42
CA TRP A 191 5.82 -2.36 10.06
C TRP A 191 4.44 -1.73 10.22
N SER A 192 3.41 -2.46 9.85
CA SER A 192 2.01 -2.07 9.95
C SER A 192 1.21 -3.20 10.61
N PRO A 193 1.34 -3.41 11.93
CA PRO A 193 0.78 -4.57 12.63
C PRO A 193 -0.72 -4.73 12.43
N ILE A 194 -1.20 -5.97 12.55
CA ILE A 194 -2.62 -6.32 12.39
C ILE A 194 -3.53 -5.50 13.31
N GLU A 195 -3.07 -5.09 14.50
CA GLU A 195 -3.83 -4.24 15.41
C GLU A 195 -4.18 -2.89 14.81
N ARG A 196 -3.26 -2.30 14.02
CA ARG A 196 -3.52 -1.06 13.26
C ARG A 196 -4.62 -1.27 12.22
N HIS A 197 -4.64 -2.41 11.55
CA HIS A 197 -5.66 -2.75 10.56
C HIS A 197 -7.01 -3.03 11.22
N ARG A 198 -7.03 -3.65 12.39
CA ARG A 198 -8.25 -3.80 13.22
C ARG A 198 -8.84 -2.44 13.60
N VAL A 199 -8.00 -1.50 14.00
CA VAL A 199 -8.43 -0.11 14.28
C VAL A 199 -8.98 0.54 13.03
N MET A 200 -8.29 0.46 11.89
CA MET A 200 -8.75 1.02 10.61
C MET A 200 -10.09 0.42 10.18
N ALA A 201 -10.23 -0.90 10.24
CA ALA A 201 -11.48 -1.59 9.91
C ALA A 201 -12.62 -1.17 10.82
N GLY A 202 -12.36 -0.98 12.12
CA GLY A 202 -13.35 -0.47 13.07
C GLY A 202 -13.78 0.98 12.81
N MET A 203 -12.97 1.77 12.12
CA MET A 203 -13.30 3.15 11.72
C MET A 203 -14.13 3.23 10.44
N VAL A 204 -14.07 2.20 9.57
CA VAL A 204 -14.74 2.21 8.27
C VAL A 204 -16.00 1.34 8.34
N PRO A 205 -17.21 1.95 8.29
CA PRO A 205 -18.45 1.18 8.38
C PRO A 205 -18.57 0.14 7.26
N GLY A 206 -18.85 -1.10 7.65
CA GLY A 206 -19.05 -2.20 6.69
C GLY A 206 -17.79 -2.69 5.97
N SER A 207 -16.61 -2.30 6.41
CA SER A 207 -15.37 -2.84 5.87
C SER A 207 -15.18 -4.32 6.22
N VAL A 208 -14.46 -5.03 5.35
CA VAL A 208 -14.04 -6.42 5.58
C VAL A 208 -12.57 -6.40 5.96
N LEU A 209 -12.23 -7.00 7.10
CA LEU A 209 -10.84 -7.23 7.51
C LEU A 209 -10.41 -8.64 7.12
N VAL A 210 -9.29 -8.74 6.42
CA VAL A 210 -8.64 -10.01 6.06
C VAL A 210 -7.27 -10.07 6.68
N ASP A 211 -7.02 -11.07 7.49
CA ASP A 211 -5.76 -11.38 8.17
C ASP A 211 -5.10 -12.55 7.44
N ILE A 212 -3.90 -12.35 6.90
CA ILE A 212 -3.19 -13.34 6.08
C ILE A 212 -2.10 -13.99 6.93
N PRO A 213 -2.24 -15.26 7.30
CA PRO A 213 -1.25 -15.97 8.10
C PRO A 213 0.05 -16.23 7.33
N ASP A 214 1.14 -16.45 8.06
CA ASP A 214 2.49 -16.71 7.53
C ASP A 214 2.93 -15.65 6.49
N CYS A 215 2.66 -14.37 6.79
CA CYS A 215 2.83 -13.26 5.87
C CYS A 215 3.28 -12.00 6.61
N GLY A 216 4.35 -11.37 6.10
CA GLY A 216 4.84 -10.07 6.57
C GLY A 216 4.25 -8.90 5.78
N HIS A 217 5.04 -7.82 5.71
CA HIS A 217 4.66 -6.55 5.05
C HIS A 217 4.60 -6.62 3.53
N MET A 218 5.28 -7.59 2.90
CA MET A 218 5.27 -7.75 1.44
C MET A 218 4.18 -8.74 0.98
N CYS A 219 2.97 -8.61 1.54
CA CYS A 219 1.88 -9.58 1.38
C CYS A 219 1.59 -9.92 -0.09
N THR A 220 1.63 -8.95 -0.98
CA THR A 220 1.38 -9.10 -2.42
C THR A 220 2.36 -10.07 -3.10
N MET A 221 3.59 -10.16 -2.59
CA MET A 221 4.66 -11.02 -3.09
C MET A 221 4.83 -12.29 -2.24
N GLU A 222 4.58 -12.23 -0.92
CA GLU A 222 4.73 -13.36 -0.02
C GLU A 222 3.59 -14.38 -0.15
N GLN A 223 2.36 -13.89 -0.27
CA GLN A 223 1.14 -14.72 -0.35
C GLN A 223 0.28 -14.34 -1.59
N PRO A 224 0.85 -14.37 -2.80
CA PRO A 224 0.22 -13.79 -3.99
C PRO A 224 -1.14 -14.40 -4.32
N ALA A 225 -1.32 -15.71 -4.09
CA ALA A 225 -2.59 -16.38 -4.36
C ALA A 225 -3.70 -15.93 -3.39
N ALA A 226 -3.38 -15.82 -2.09
CA ALA A 226 -4.33 -15.38 -1.07
C ALA A 226 -4.75 -13.91 -1.31
N ILE A 227 -3.77 -13.05 -1.62
CA ILE A 227 -4.04 -11.63 -1.93
C ILE A 227 -4.89 -11.49 -3.20
N SER A 228 -4.56 -12.22 -4.26
CA SER A 228 -5.36 -12.19 -5.51
C SER A 228 -6.80 -12.66 -5.26
N ALA A 229 -6.99 -13.71 -4.48
CA ALA A 229 -8.32 -14.21 -4.12
C ALA A 229 -9.11 -13.21 -3.27
N ALA A 230 -8.48 -12.56 -2.29
CA ALA A 230 -9.12 -11.54 -1.45
C ALA A 230 -9.55 -10.32 -2.27
N LEU A 231 -8.68 -9.84 -3.18
CA LEU A 231 -9.00 -8.73 -4.08
C LEU A 231 -10.12 -9.11 -5.06
N ASP A 232 -10.09 -10.31 -5.61
CA ASP A 232 -11.13 -10.76 -6.54
C ASP A 232 -12.50 -10.90 -5.85
N ALA A 233 -12.55 -11.45 -4.63
CA ALA A 233 -13.77 -11.50 -3.83
C ALA A 233 -14.31 -10.08 -3.55
N TRP A 234 -13.46 -9.17 -3.06
CA TRP A 234 -13.83 -7.78 -2.81
C TRP A 234 -14.34 -7.05 -4.07
N LEU A 235 -13.78 -7.35 -5.24
CA LEU A 235 -14.21 -6.75 -6.51
C LEU A 235 -15.54 -7.31 -7.03
N ARG A 236 -15.95 -8.52 -6.60
CA ARG A 236 -17.22 -9.15 -6.96
C ARG A 236 -18.36 -8.79 -6.04
N ASP A 237 -18.08 -8.46 -4.78
CA ASP A 237 -19.12 -8.17 -3.81
C ASP A 237 -20.00 -7.01 -4.30
N ALA A 238 -21.33 -7.23 -4.27
CA ALA A 238 -22.28 -6.18 -4.63
C ALA A 238 -22.08 -4.98 -3.69
N PRO A 239 -22.14 -3.72 -4.20
CA PRO A 239 -22.12 -2.55 -3.33
C PRO A 239 -23.24 -2.71 -2.30
N GLN A 240 -22.91 -2.76 -1.01
CA GLN A 240 -23.94 -2.78 0.03
C GLN A 240 -24.72 -1.47 -0.07
N PRO A 241 -26.05 -1.52 -0.21
CA PRO A 241 -26.84 -0.29 -0.20
C PRO A 241 -26.66 0.38 1.17
N HIS A 242 -26.31 1.66 1.15
CA HIS A 242 -26.23 2.46 2.37
C HIS A 242 -27.51 2.31 3.17
N ARG A 243 -27.46 1.69 4.34
CA ARG A 243 -28.50 1.89 5.35
C ARG A 243 -28.28 3.29 5.91
N VAL A 244 -29.00 4.25 5.37
CA VAL A 244 -29.21 5.55 6.01
C VAL A 244 -30.08 5.26 7.22
N ASN A 245 -29.51 5.35 8.42
CA ASN A 245 -30.27 5.49 9.69
C ASN A 245 -30.35 6.95 10.03
#